data_5bb4434f51150ef6fc8bc3d72d509597
#
_entry.id   5bb4434f51150ef6fc8bc3d72d509597
#
_cell.length_a   1.000
_cell.length_b   1.000
_cell.length_c   1.000
_cell.angle_alpha   90.00
_cell.angle_beta   90.00
_cell.angle_gamma   90.00
#
_symmetry.space_group_name_H-M   'P 1'
#
loop_
_entity.id
_entity.type
_entity.pdbx_description
1 polymer ?
#
loop_
_entity_poly.entity_id
_entity_poly.type
_entity_poly.pdbx_seq_one_letter_code
_entity_poly.pdbx_strand_id
1 'polypeptide(L)'
;IPFFFFFYGQKTTTGGLASILNANTSLITIILAAMFIPNEKLTLNRFVGVIVGLLGIIIAVDYQSFLTIYDESFGKILILFATVSYAFASIWTKLKLSEVPPLIAATGMLTFSTLILSPFAVGFYLDDLLKLNFSIIFYSGIFAFLCSVVAYLLYFKILENTGAGNLLVCTIIIPPASIVLNSIFLGQLISISELIGLLIILFGLVILDGRYKNLVK
;
A
#
# COMPACT_ATOMS: atom_id res chain seq x y z
N ILE A 1 10.03 -6.65 4.66
CA ILE A 1 9.17 -7.75 4.16
C ILE A 1 8.11 -7.21 3.18
N PRO A 2 7.24 -6.23 3.53
CA PRO A 2 6.17 -5.82 2.61
C PRO A 2 6.68 -5.25 1.29
N PHE A 3 7.71 -4.40 1.31
CA PHE A 3 8.33 -3.87 0.09
C PHE A 3 8.89 -4.96 -0.84
N PHE A 4 9.46 -6.02 -0.27
CA PHE A 4 9.97 -7.15 -1.04
C PHE A 4 8.85 -7.85 -1.80
N PHE A 5 7.76 -8.20 -1.13
CA PHE A 5 6.60 -8.82 -1.76
C PHE A 5 5.95 -7.93 -2.80
N PHE A 6 5.83 -6.63 -2.50
CA PHE A 6 5.25 -5.67 -3.42
C PHE A 6 6.10 -5.53 -4.70
N PHE A 7 7.41 -5.38 -4.55
CA PHE A 7 8.35 -5.27 -5.66
C PHE A 7 8.33 -6.51 -6.57
N TYR A 8 8.39 -7.71 -5.98
CA TYR A 8 8.32 -8.94 -6.77
C TYR A 8 6.94 -9.12 -7.42
N GLY A 9 5.87 -8.79 -6.75
CA GLY A 9 4.52 -8.85 -7.30
C GLY A 9 4.31 -7.92 -8.49
N GLN A 10 4.95 -6.73 -8.48
CA GLN A 10 4.87 -5.78 -9.60
C GLN A 10 5.63 -6.23 -10.86
N LYS A 11 6.47 -7.26 -10.81
CA LYS A 11 7.13 -7.79 -12.02
C LYS A 11 6.13 -8.41 -13.01
N THR A 12 5.02 -8.92 -12.50
CA THR A 12 3.99 -9.62 -13.29
C THR A 12 2.60 -8.99 -13.16
N THR A 13 2.49 -7.85 -12.46
CA THR A 13 1.22 -7.14 -12.22
C THR A 13 1.38 -5.68 -12.65
N THR A 14 0.36 -5.11 -13.29
CA THR A 14 0.37 -3.69 -13.65
C THR A 14 0.41 -2.79 -12.42
N GLY A 15 1.03 -1.61 -12.55
CA GLY A 15 1.10 -0.65 -11.45
C GLY A 15 -0.30 -0.17 -11.00
N GLY A 16 -1.26 -0.09 -11.93
CA GLY A 16 -2.65 0.22 -11.61
C GLY A 16 -3.28 -0.83 -10.71
N LEU A 17 -3.25 -2.10 -11.11
CA LEU A 17 -3.80 -3.20 -10.32
C LEU A 17 -3.06 -3.37 -8.98
N ALA A 18 -1.74 -3.23 -8.98
CA ALA A 18 -0.95 -3.27 -7.74
C ALA A 18 -1.40 -2.21 -6.72
N SER A 19 -1.70 -1.00 -7.18
CA SER A 19 -2.21 0.08 -6.30
C SER A 19 -3.62 -0.17 -5.79
N ILE A 20 -4.49 -0.76 -6.62
CA ILE A 20 -5.84 -1.19 -6.23
C ILE A 20 -5.75 -2.26 -5.13
N LEU A 21 -4.93 -3.28 -5.34
CA LEU A 21 -4.71 -4.33 -4.34
C LEU A 21 -4.10 -3.77 -3.05
N ASN A 22 -3.20 -2.79 -3.15
CA ASN A 22 -2.61 -2.15 -1.97
C ASN A 22 -3.63 -1.40 -1.10
N ALA A 23 -4.74 -0.91 -1.66
CA ALA A 23 -5.82 -0.29 -0.89
C ALA A 23 -6.43 -1.26 0.15
N ASN A 24 -6.29 -2.59 -0.06
CA ASN A 24 -6.68 -3.61 0.89
C ASN A 24 -5.95 -3.52 2.24
N THR A 25 -4.78 -2.87 2.30
CA THR A 25 -4.06 -2.63 3.55
C THR A 25 -4.94 -1.97 4.60
N SER A 26 -5.74 -0.96 4.20
CA SER A 26 -6.64 -0.26 5.12
C SER A 26 -7.73 -1.17 5.67
N LEU A 27 -8.28 -2.05 4.83
CA LEU A 27 -9.33 -3.00 5.22
C LEU A 27 -8.79 -4.01 6.24
N ILE A 28 -7.62 -4.60 5.95
CA ILE A 28 -6.96 -5.57 6.85
C ILE A 28 -6.54 -4.89 8.15
N THR A 29 -5.99 -3.66 8.09
CA THR A 29 -5.58 -2.92 9.28
C THR A 29 -6.73 -2.73 10.25
N ILE A 30 -7.93 -2.46 9.76
CA ILE A 30 -9.12 -2.28 10.62
C ILE A 30 -9.54 -3.58 11.30
N ILE A 31 -9.50 -4.69 10.56
CA ILE A 31 -9.80 -6.00 11.14
C ILE A 31 -8.78 -6.32 12.24
N LEU A 32 -7.48 -6.17 11.95
CA LEU A 32 -6.42 -6.42 12.92
C LEU A 32 -6.47 -5.45 14.10
N ALA A 33 -6.79 -4.17 13.86
CA ALA A 33 -6.94 -3.19 14.92
C ALA A 33 -8.05 -3.60 15.93
N ALA A 34 -9.18 -4.06 15.41
CA ALA A 34 -10.28 -4.54 16.27
C ALA A 34 -9.91 -5.81 17.07
N MET A 35 -8.95 -6.61 16.58
CA MET A 35 -8.48 -7.83 17.25
C MET A 35 -7.39 -7.55 18.29
N PHE A 36 -6.46 -6.64 17.99
CA PHE A 36 -5.21 -6.48 18.74
C PHE A 36 -5.12 -5.18 19.55
N ILE A 37 -5.93 -4.16 19.23
CA ILE A 37 -5.87 -2.88 19.95
C ILE A 37 -7.02 -2.78 20.94
N PRO A 38 -6.71 -2.63 22.26
CA PRO A 38 -7.76 -2.40 23.26
C PRO A 38 -8.59 -1.16 22.89
N ASN A 39 -9.93 -1.27 23.05
CA ASN A 39 -10.89 -0.21 22.78
C ASN A 39 -11.16 0.13 21.29
N GLU A 40 -10.47 -0.48 20.33
CA GLU A 40 -10.87 -0.40 18.93
C GLU A 40 -11.88 -1.49 18.59
N LYS A 41 -13.16 -1.10 18.45
CA LYS A 41 -14.24 -2.04 18.11
C LYS A 41 -14.55 -1.99 16.62
N LEU A 42 -14.86 -3.14 16.05
CA LEU A 42 -15.41 -3.24 14.70
C LEU A 42 -16.88 -2.76 14.73
N THR A 43 -17.08 -1.49 14.42
CA THR A 43 -18.45 -0.95 14.30
C THR A 43 -19.14 -1.51 13.06
N LEU A 44 -20.48 -1.49 13.02
CA LEU A 44 -21.25 -1.98 11.87
C LEU A 44 -20.81 -1.32 10.56
N ASN A 45 -20.54 -0.01 10.57
CA ASN A 45 -20.06 0.70 9.37
C ASN A 45 -18.68 0.18 8.93
N ARG A 46 -17.75 -0.02 9.87
CA ARG A 46 -16.43 -0.58 9.57
C ARG A 46 -16.55 -1.98 9.00
N PHE A 47 -17.43 -2.81 9.56
CA PHE A 47 -17.69 -4.16 9.07
C PHE A 47 -18.26 -4.14 7.64
N VAL A 48 -19.30 -3.34 7.38
CA VAL A 48 -19.89 -3.20 6.04
C VAL A 48 -18.87 -2.66 5.04
N GLY A 49 -18.10 -1.62 5.41
CA GLY A 49 -17.05 -1.05 4.56
C GLY A 49 -15.98 -2.08 4.18
N VAL A 50 -15.57 -2.93 5.13
CA VAL A 50 -14.63 -4.04 4.88
C VAL A 50 -15.21 -5.04 3.88
N ILE A 51 -16.45 -5.50 4.07
CA ILE A 51 -17.10 -6.46 3.17
C ILE A 51 -17.21 -5.88 1.75
N VAL A 52 -17.68 -4.65 1.62
CA VAL A 52 -17.79 -3.97 0.32
C VAL A 52 -16.40 -3.84 -0.34
N GLY A 53 -15.38 -3.43 0.43
CA GLY A 53 -14.01 -3.32 -0.08
C GLY A 53 -13.44 -4.66 -0.56
N LEU A 54 -13.66 -5.75 0.17
CA LEU A 54 -13.24 -7.11 -0.23
C LEU A 54 -13.93 -7.56 -1.53
N LEU A 55 -15.23 -7.30 -1.69
CA LEU A 55 -15.94 -7.56 -2.94
C LEU A 55 -15.31 -6.79 -4.12
N GLY A 56 -14.93 -5.53 -3.89
CA GLY A 56 -14.23 -4.73 -4.89
C GLY A 56 -12.88 -5.34 -5.31
N ILE A 57 -12.12 -5.91 -4.37
CA ILE A 57 -10.85 -6.60 -4.67
C ILE A 57 -11.09 -7.86 -5.52
N ILE A 58 -12.08 -8.66 -5.17
CA ILE A 58 -12.43 -9.88 -5.93
C ILE A 58 -12.76 -9.52 -7.38
N ILE A 59 -13.51 -8.43 -7.60
CA ILE A 59 -13.86 -7.96 -8.94
C ILE A 59 -12.62 -7.42 -9.67
N ALA A 60 -11.77 -6.62 -8.99
CA ALA A 60 -10.58 -6.03 -9.59
C ALA A 60 -9.55 -7.08 -10.05
N VAL A 61 -9.44 -8.19 -9.31
CA VAL A 61 -8.49 -9.28 -9.62
C VAL A 61 -8.89 -10.07 -10.85
N ASP A 62 -10.14 -10.00 -11.28
CA ASP A 62 -10.74 -10.79 -12.35
C ASP A 62 -10.49 -12.30 -12.18
N TYR A 63 -11.49 -13.00 -11.64
CA TYR A 63 -11.41 -14.42 -11.32
C TYR A 63 -10.98 -15.32 -12.51
N GLN A 64 -11.33 -14.93 -13.74
CA GLN A 64 -10.92 -15.70 -14.94
C GLN A 64 -9.42 -15.58 -15.19
N SER A 65 -8.81 -14.44 -14.95
CA SER A 65 -7.36 -14.24 -15.02
C SER A 65 -6.60 -15.07 -13.98
N PHE A 66 -7.24 -15.40 -12.86
CA PHE A 66 -6.63 -16.25 -11.83
C PHE A 66 -6.49 -17.72 -12.27
N LEU A 67 -7.35 -18.16 -13.18
CA LEU A 67 -7.37 -19.55 -13.65
C LEU A 67 -6.47 -19.80 -14.87
N THR A 68 -6.11 -18.75 -15.61
CA THR A 68 -5.50 -18.90 -16.94
C THR A 68 -4.00 -18.62 -17.00
N ILE A 69 -3.42 -17.84 -16.09
CA ILE A 69 -2.01 -17.45 -16.16
C ILE A 69 -1.36 -17.55 -14.78
N TYR A 70 -0.63 -18.62 -14.54
CA TYR A 70 -0.02 -18.95 -13.24
C TYR A 70 0.92 -17.85 -12.72
N ASP A 71 1.73 -17.25 -13.60
CA ASP A 71 2.71 -16.22 -13.23
C ASP A 71 2.07 -14.89 -12.78
N GLU A 72 1.02 -14.42 -13.48
CA GLU A 72 0.29 -13.21 -13.08
C GLU A 72 -0.46 -13.40 -11.76
N SER A 73 -1.02 -14.59 -11.53
CA SER A 73 -1.69 -14.91 -10.28
C SER A 73 -0.74 -14.87 -9.10
N PHE A 74 0.49 -15.34 -9.28
CA PHE A 74 1.52 -15.33 -8.24
C PHE A 74 1.88 -13.88 -7.83
N GLY A 75 2.04 -12.96 -8.79
CA GLY A 75 2.30 -11.55 -8.48
C GLY A 75 1.18 -10.88 -7.67
N LYS A 76 -0.07 -11.15 -8.02
CA LYS A 76 -1.25 -10.66 -7.28
C LYS A 76 -1.26 -11.17 -5.83
N ILE A 77 -0.95 -12.45 -5.63
CA ILE A 77 -0.84 -13.07 -4.30
C ILE A 77 0.28 -12.42 -3.49
N LEU A 78 1.44 -12.17 -4.07
CA LEU A 78 2.54 -11.49 -3.39
C LEU A 78 2.15 -10.08 -2.92
N ILE A 79 1.42 -9.32 -3.75
CA ILE A 79 0.94 -8.00 -3.36
C ILE A 79 -0.07 -8.11 -2.20
N LEU A 80 -0.97 -9.09 -2.20
CA LEU A 80 -1.87 -9.32 -1.09
C LEU A 80 -1.11 -9.68 0.20
N PHE A 81 -0.06 -10.49 0.14
CA PHE A 81 0.82 -10.73 1.29
C PHE A 81 1.55 -9.47 1.75
N ALA A 82 1.93 -8.59 0.83
CA ALA A 82 2.49 -7.28 1.19
C ALA A 82 1.48 -6.45 2.00
N THR A 83 0.20 -6.41 1.59
CA THR A 83 -0.83 -5.65 2.31
C THR A 83 -1.08 -6.18 3.72
N VAL A 84 -1.09 -7.50 3.90
CA VAL A 84 -1.16 -8.14 5.22
C VAL A 84 0.04 -7.73 6.08
N SER A 85 1.25 -7.78 5.51
CA SER A 85 2.48 -7.39 6.20
C SER A 85 2.49 -5.91 6.60
N TYR A 86 1.98 -5.02 5.74
CA TYR A 86 1.81 -3.59 6.08
C TYR A 86 0.80 -3.39 7.21
N ALA A 87 -0.30 -4.11 7.19
CA ALA A 87 -1.31 -4.03 8.23
C ALA A 87 -0.75 -4.46 9.60
N PHE A 88 -0.01 -5.58 9.65
CA PHE A 88 0.68 -6.00 10.87
C PHE A 88 1.72 -4.98 11.34
N ALA A 89 2.51 -4.42 10.43
CA ALA A 89 3.48 -3.38 10.77
C ALA A 89 2.79 -2.13 11.35
N SER A 90 1.65 -1.73 10.81
CA SER A 90 0.86 -0.60 11.31
C SER A 90 0.35 -0.84 12.73
N ILE A 91 -0.18 -2.04 13.00
CA ILE A 91 -0.63 -2.43 14.35
C ILE A 91 0.54 -2.47 15.34
N TRP A 92 1.67 -3.08 14.94
CA TRP A 92 2.87 -3.13 15.77
C TRP A 92 3.39 -1.73 16.12
N THR A 93 3.46 -0.84 15.13
CA THR A 93 3.85 0.56 15.33
C THR A 93 2.92 1.24 16.32
N LYS A 94 1.62 1.07 16.19
CA LYS A 94 0.65 1.67 17.10
C LYS A 94 0.78 1.13 18.53
N LEU A 95 1.06 -0.16 18.71
CA LEU A 95 1.17 -0.78 20.02
C LEU A 95 2.50 -0.52 20.72
N LYS A 96 3.59 -0.37 19.96
CA LYS A 96 4.96 -0.34 20.53
C LYS A 96 5.70 0.98 20.31
N LEU A 97 5.30 1.79 19.33
CA LEU A 97 6.00 3.01 18.93
C LEU A 97 5.12 4.26 19.04
N SER A 98 4.00 4.19 19.76
CA SER A 98 3.05 5.32 19.89
C SER A 98 3.66 6.57 20.54
N GLU A 99 4.67 6.39 21.39
CA GLU A 99 5.38 7.49 22.06
C GLU A 99 6.62 7.97 21.28
N VAL A 100 7.02 7.24 20.25
CA VAL A 100 8.19 7.61 19.44
C VAL A 100 7.76 8.60 18.37
N PRO A 101 8.46 9.75 18.23
CA PRO A 101 8.17 10.68 17.15
C PRO A 101 8.18 9.96 15.78
N PRO A 102 7.14 10.15 14.95
CA PRO A 102 6.96 9.39 13.72
C PRO A 102 8.15 9.46 12.76
N LEU A 103 8.83 10.61 12.69
CA LEU A 103 10.03 10.78 11.86
C LEU A 103 11.18 9.87 12.34
N ILE A 104 11.37 9.73 13.66
CA ILE A 104 12.39 8.85 14.26
C ILE A 104 12.04 7.39 13.96
N ALA A 105 10.77 7.02 14.11
CA ALA A 105 10.29 5.68 13.80
C ALA A 105 10.52 5.32 12.32
N ALA A 106 10.19 6.23 11.39
CA ALA A 106 10.42 6.05 9.96
C ALA A 106 11.91 5.94 9.61
N THR A 107 12.74 6.80 10.17
CA THR A 107 14.20 6.77 9.95
C THR A 107 14.78 5.46 10.46
N GLY A 108 14.41 5.05 11.67
CA GLY A 108 14.83 3.78 12.25
C GLY A 108 14.40 2.60 11.39
N MET A 109 13.14 2.56 10.94
CA MET A 109 12.62 1.52 10.07
C MET A 109 13.42 1.40 8.77
N LEU A 110 13.71 2.51 8.10
CA LEU A 110 14.48 2.51 6.85
C LEU A 110 15.93 2.08 7.09
N THR A 111 16.58 2.59 8.12
CA THR A 111 17.97 2.25 8.46
C THR A 111 18.10 0.76 8.78
N PHE A 112 17.28 0.22 9.68
CA PHE A 112 17.33 -1.20 10.03
C PHE A 112 16.94 -2.10 8.86
N SER A 113 15.98 -1.70 8.02
CA SER A 113 15.63 -2.43 6.81
C SER A 113 16.82 -2.51 5.85
N THR A 114 17.55 -1.42 5.66
CA THR A 114 18.76 -1.38 4.81
C THR A 114 19.84 -2.27 5.39
N LEU A 115 20.12 -2.19 6.69
CA LEU A 115 21.13 -3.02 7.35
C LEU A 115 20.81 -4.52 7.26
N ILE A 116 19.54 -4.90 7.38
CA ILE A 116 19.13 -6.30 7.29
C ILE A 116 19.16 -6.80 5.83
N LEU A 117 18.76 -5.97 4.86
CA LEU A 117 18.68 -6.38 3.46
C LEU A 117 20.01 -6.31 2.71
N SER A 118 20.95 -5.43 3.15
CA SER A 118 22.23 -5.27 2.47
C SER A 118 23.07 -6.56 2.38
N PRO A 119 23.20 -7.41 3.41
CA PRO A 119 23.93 -8.67 3.28
C PRO A 119 23.30 -9.62 2.24
N PHE A 120 21.98 -9.64 2.16
CA PHE A 120 21.26 -10.45 1.16
C PHE A 120 21.49 -9.89 -0.26
N ALA A 121 21.42 -8.56 -0.41
CA ALA A 121 21.70 -7.91 -1.70
C ALA A 121 23.11 -8.21 -2.18
N VAL A 122 24.12 -8.11 -1.31
CA VAL A 122 25.51 -8.44 -1.63
C VAL A 122 25.70 -9.93 -1.87
N GLY A 123 25.08 -10.80 -1.06
CA GLY A 123 25.25 -12.25 -1.17
C GLY A 123 24.61 -12.86 -2.41
N PHE A 124 23.47 -12.35 -2.88
CA PHE A 124 22.73 -12.94 -4.01
C PHE A 124 22.76 -12.14 -5.30
N TYR A 125 23.08 -10.85 -5.25
CA TYR A 125 22.99 -9.93 -6.41
C TYR A 125 24.28 -9.13 -6.61
N LEU A 126 25.43 -9.61 -6.13
CA LEU A 126 26.69 -8.88 -6.24
C LEU A 126 27.04 -8.56 -7.70
N ASP A 127 26.90 -9.53 -8.61
CA ASP A 127 27.18 -9.36 -10.03
C ASP A 127 26.28 -8.29 -10.68
N ASP A 128 25.03 -8.20 -10.27
CA ASP A 128 24.11 -7.18 -10.76
C ASP A 128 24.42 -5.82 -10.15
N LEU A 129 24.81 -5.77 -8.88
CA LEU A 129 25.26 -4.53 -8.21
C LEU A 129 26.52 -3.96 -8.88
N LEU A 130 27.47 -4.82 -9.27
CA LEU A 130 28.69 -4.39 -9.96
C LEU A 130 28.45 -3.89 -11.39
N LYS A 131 27.35 -4.27 -12.02
CA LYS A 131 26.91 -3.79 -13.34
C LYS A 131 26.15 -2.47 -13.31
N LEU A 132 25.85 -1.93 -12.11
CA LEU A 132 25.13 -0.66 -11.97
C LEU A 132 25.96 0.47 -12.59
N ASN A 133 25.38 1.14 -13.57
CA ASN A 133 25.97 2.34 -14.15
C ASN A 133 25.53 3.59 -13.37
N PHE A 134 26.24 4.69 -13.59
CA PHE A 134 25.94 5.96 -12.92
C PHE A 134 24.49 6.41 -13.11
N SER A 135 23.92 6.22 -14.30
CA SER A 135 22.52 6.62 -14.57
C SER A 135 21.52 5.86 -13.71
N ILE A 136 21.70 4.54 -13.55
CA ILE A 136 20.82 3.71 -12.70
C ILE A 136 20.90 4.17 -11.25
N ILE A 137 22.12 4.39 -10.74
CA ILE A 137 22.33 4.86 -9.36
C ILE A 137 21.70 6.25 -9.17
N PHE A 138 21.88 7.15 -10.12
CA PHE A 138 21.34 8.51 -10.06
C PHE A 138 19.81 8.53 -10.06
N TYR A 139 19.17 7.82 -10.99
CA TYR A 139 17.69 7.76 -11.04
C TYR A 139 17.10 7.02 -9.84
N SER A 140 17.73 5.94 -9.39
CA SER A 140 17.32 5.24 -8.18
C SER A 140 17.47 6.12 -6.94
N GLY A 141 18.51 6.94 -6.87
CA GLY A 141 18.71 7.91 -5.80
C GLY A 141 17.64 9.01 -5.78
N ILE A 142 17.29 9.57 -6.94
CA ILE A 142 16.19 10.54 -7.06
C ILE A 142 14.87 9.89 -6.63
N PHE A 143 14.58 8.68 -7.10
CA PHE A 143 13.38 7.96 -6.73
C PHE A 143 13.31 7.71 -5.21
N ALA A 144 14.40 7.23 -4.62
CA ALA A 144 14.48 7.00 -3.18
C ALA A 144 14.31 8.32 -2.39
N PHE A 145 14.92 9.42 -2.85
CA PHE A 145 14.76 10.72 -2.22
C PHE A 145 13.31 11.22 -2.27
N LEU A 146 12.66 11.17 -3.41
CA LEU A 146 11.27 11.61 -3.57
C LEU A 146 10.28 10.71 -2.80
N CYS A 147 10.41 9.38 -2.95
CA CYS A 147 9.45 8.44 -2.37
C CYS A 147 9.69 8.14 -0.88
N SER A 148 10.86 8.47 -0.34
CA SER A 148 11.13 8.31 1.09
C SER A 148 11.23 9.66 1.79
N VAL A 149 12.21 10.51 1.46
CA VAL A 149 12.45 11.74 2.22
C VAL A 149 11.30 12.72 2.04
N VAL A 150 10.99 13.11 0.79
CA VAL A 150 9.95 14.11 0.51
C VAL A 150 8.57 13.58 0.93
N ALA A 151 8.26 12.33 0.61
CA ALA A 151 6.98 11.73 0.95
C ALA A 151 6.75 11.67 2.47
N TYR A 152 7.75 11.28 3.27
CA TYR A 152 7.61 11.25 4.73
C TYR A 152 7.52 12.66 5.33
N LEU A 153 8.30 13.63 4.83
CA LEU A 153 8.18 15.01 5.30
C LEU A 153 6.78 15.58 5.04
N LEU A 154 6.20 15.35 3.85
CA LEU A 154 4.84 15.76 3.52
C LEU A 154 3.81 15.01 4.38
N TYR A 155 3.97 13.70 4.54
CA TYR A 155 3.12 12.86 5.37
C TYR A 155 3.04 13.39 6.79
N PHE A 156 4.17 13.69 7.44
CA PHE A 156 4.19 14.20 8.81
C PHE A 156 3.65 15.61 8.92
N LYS A 157 3.92 16.47 7.93
CA LYS A 157 3.36 17.82 7.88
C LYS A 157 1.83 17.80 7.77
N ILE A 158 1.28 16.88 6.97
CA ILE A 158 -0.18 16.68 6.88
C ILE A 158 -0.71 16.14 8.22
N LEU A 159 -0.05 15.14 8.80
CA LEU A 159 -0.44 14.55 10.07
C LEU A 159 -0.51 15.59 11.20
N GLU A 160 0.50 16.43 11.30
CA GLU A 160 0.60 17.50 12.31
C GLU A 160 -0.50 18.56 12.13
N ASN A 161 -0.72 19.03 10.90
CA ASN A 161 -1.64 20.12 10.63
C ASN A 161 -3.12 19.70 10.56
N THR A 162 -3.41 18.49 10.13
CA THR A 162 -4.79 18.07 9.80
C THR A 162 -5.25 16.80 10.53
N GLY A 163 -4.33 16.14 11.23
CA GLY A 163 -4.60 14.91 11.98
C GLY A 163 -4.67 13.63 11.13
N ALA A 164 -4.64 12.50 11.81
CA ALA A 164 -4.59 11.17 11.20
C ALA A 164 -5.80 10.86 10.29
N GLY A 165 -6.96 11.46 10.58
CA GLY A 165 -8.16 11.26 9.78
C GLY A 165 -8.00 11.71 8.33
N ASN A 166 -7.26 12.78 8.05
CA ASN A 166 -7.07 13.28 6.69
C ASN A 166 -6.02 12.49 5.91
N LEU A 167 -5.16 11.71 6.58
CA LEU A 167 -4.25 10.77 5.93
C LEU A 167 -5.00 9.63 5.20
N LEU A 168 -6.20 9.26 5.64
CA LEU A 168 -7.03 8.28 4.92
C LEU A 168 -7.41 8.78 3.52
N VAL A 169 -7.54 10.09 3.32
CA VAL A 169 -7.79 10.66 1.98
C VAL A 169 -6.66 10.34 1.02
N CYS A 170 -5.40 10.33 1.49
CA CYS A 170 -4.26 9.93 0.66
C CYS A 170 -4.42 8.48 0.16
N THR A 171 -4.88 7.57 1.03
CA THR A 171 -5.11 6.16 0.65
C THR A 171 -6.16 6.03 -0.46
N ILE A 172 -7.18 6.89 -0.44
CA ILE A 172 -8.24 6.93 -1.46
C ILE A 172 -7.72 7.47 -2.79
N ILE A 173 -6.81 8.44 -2.76
CA ILE A 173 -6.25 9.10 -3.96
C ILE A 173 -5.17 8.24 -4.64
N ILE A 174 -4.43 7.41 -3.91
CA ILE A 174 -3.31 6.61 -4.45
C ILE A 174 -3.72 5.77 -5.67
N PRO A 175 -4.78 4.93 -5.65
CA PRO A 175 -5.13 4.10 -6.80
C PRO A 175 -5.50 4.91 -8.05
N PRO A 176 -6.40 5.91 -8.00
CA PRO A 176 -6.69 6.74 -9.17
C PRO A 176 -5.45 7.43 -9.75
N ALA A 177 -4.61 8.01 -8.89
CA ALA A 177 -3.38 8.66 -9.32
C ALA A 177 -2.41 7.67 -9.98
N SER A 178 -2.25 6.47 -9.40
CA SER A 178 -1.42 5.41 -9.97
C SER A 178 -1.90 4.99 -11.35
N ILE A 179 -3.21 4.79 -11.53
CA ILE A 179 -3.82 4.42 -12.81
C ILE A 179 -3.51 5.48 -13.88
N VAL A 180 -3.78 6.75 -13.57
CA VAL A 180 -3.53 7.86 -14.49
C VAL A 180 -2.05 7.94 -14.89
N LEU A 181 -1.14 7.88 -13.91
CA LEU A 181 0.30 7.93 -14.15
C LEU A 181 0.79 6.72 -14.97
N ASN A 182 0.34 5.51 -14.64
CA ASN A 182 0.70 4.31 -15.41
C ASN A 182 0.17 4.36 -16.86
N SER A 183 -1.04 4.90 -17.06
CA SER A 183 -1.58 5.08 -18.40
C SER A 183 -0.76 6.09 -19.21
N ILE A 184 -0.41 7.24 -18.63
CA ILE A 184 0.33 8.32 -19.31
C ILE A 184 1.79 7.93 -19.60
N PHE A 185 2.49 7.37 -18.62
CA PHE A 185 3.94 7.14 -18.72
C PHE A 185 4.32 5.76 -19.22
N LEU A 186 3.50 4.75 -18.97
CA LEU A 186 3.80 3.36 -19.31
C LEU A 186 2.85 2.79 -20.39
N GLY A 187 1.85 3.56 -20.82
CA GLY A 187 0.84 3.11 -21.80
C GLY A 187 -0.03 1.95 -21.28
N GLN A 188 -0.04 1.70 -19.96
CA GLN A 188 -0.84 0.64 -19.37
C GLN A 188 -2.31 1.04 -19.33
N LEU A 189 -3.17 0.25 -19.97
CA LEU A 189 -4.61 0.46 -19.94
C LEU A 189 -5.20 -0.27 -18.73
N ILE A 190 -6.16 0.39 -18.09
CA ILE A 190 -6.95 -0.24 -17.03
C ILE A 190 -8.04 -1.12 -17.66
N SER A 191 -8.25 -2.31 -17.12
CA SER A 191 -9.38 -3.15 -17.49
C SER A 191 -10.69 -2.64 -16.89
N ILE A 192 -11.81 -3.04 -17.47
CA ILE A 192 -13.14 -2.69 -16.94
C ILE A 192 -13.33 -3.29 -15.56
N SER A 193 -12.86 -4.50 -15.32
CA SER A 193 -12.92 -5.18 -14.02
C SER A 193 -12.14 -4.41 -12.94
N GLU A 194 -10.93 -3.94 -13.29
CA GLU A 194 -10.10 -3.13 -12.39
C GLU A 194 -10.79 -1.80 -12.05
N LEU A 195 -11.41 -1.15 -13.03
CA LEU A 195 -12.12 0.11 -12.81
C LEU A 195 -13.34 -0.09 -11.91
N ILE A 196 -14.17 -1.10 -12.17
CA ILE A 196 -15.33 -1.42 -11.35
C ILE A 196 -14.88 -1.80 -9.92
N GLY A 197 -13.88 -2.66 -9.79
CA GLY A 197 -13.32 -3.05 -8.50
C GLY A 197 -12.78 -1.86 -7.72
N LEU A 198 -12.06 -0.94 -8.38
CA LEU A 198 -11.59 0.31 -7.78
C LEU A 198 -12.76 1.13 -7.22
N LEU A 199 -13.81 1.36 -8.01
CA LEU A 199 -14.96 2.16 -7.55
C LEU A 199 -15.63 1.53 -6.32
N ILE A 200 -15.77 0.21 -6.29
CA ILE A 200 -16.34 -0.51 -5.14
C ILE A 200 -15.41 -0.41 -3.92
N ILE A 201 -14.08 -0.53 -4.08
CA ILE A 201 -13.12 -0.36 -2.99
C ILE A 201 -13.21 1.05 -2.41
N LEU A 202 -13.21 2.07 -3.27
CA LEU A 202 -13.32 3.46 -2.85
C LEU A 202 -14.63 3.71 -2.08
N PHE A 203 -15.73 3.14 -2.55
CA PHE A 203 -17.00 3.22 -1.85
C PHE A 203 -16.96 2.52 -0.48
N GLY A 204 -16.35 1.34 -0.39
CA GLY A 204 -16.10 0.65 0.87
C GLY A 204 -15.27 1.49 1.85
N LEU A 205 -14.21 2.15 1.37
CA LEU A 205 -13.38 3.03 2.19
C LEU A 205 -14.14 4.27 2.69
N VAL A 206 -15.03 4.84 1.89
CA VAL A 206 -15.90 5.96 2.30
C VAL A 206 -16.88 5.52 3.40
N ILE A 207 -17.51 4.35 3.24
CA ILE A 207 -18.40 3.79 4.29
C ILE A 207 -17.62 3.58 5.59
N LEU A 208 -16.42 3.05 5.48
CA LEU A 208 -15.50 2.74 6.56
C LEU A 208 -15.08 3.99 7.35
N ASP A 209 -14.77 5.10 6.64
CA ASP A 209 -14.42 6.37 7.25
C ASP A 209 -15.58 6.99 8.04
N GLY A 210 -16.80 6.78 7.60
CA GLY A 210 -18.03 7.18 8.31
C GLY A 210 -18.28 8.70 8.39
N ARG A 211 -17.37 9.54 7.88
CA ARG A 211 -17.52 11.02 7.93
C ARG A 211 -18.68 11.54 7.09
N TYR A 212 -19.14 10.76 6.10
CA TYR A 212 -20.32 11.13 5.30
C TYR A 212 -21.56 11.40 6.18
N LYS A 213 -21.65 10.81 7.39
CA LYS A 213 -22.74 11.06 8.33
C LYS A 213 -22.77 12.49 8.86
N ASN A 214 -21.64 13.17 8.86
CA ASN A 214 -21.52 14.57 9.29
C ASN A 214 -21.82 15.56 8.16
N LEU A 215 -21.84 15.08 6.90
CA LEU A 215 -22.17 15.90 5.72
C LEU A 215 -23.69 15.91 5.45
N VAL A 216 -24.45 14.99 6.04
CA VAL A 216 -25.91 14.82 5.86
C VAL A 216 -26.70 15.41 7.04
N LYS A 217 -26.01 15.95 8.04
CA LYS A 217 -26.62 16.76 9.12
C LYS A 217 -26.38 18.24 8.86
#